data_c7acb7ad3f96fae011de1e4aa0713112
#
_entry.id   c7acb7ad3f96fae011de1e4aa0713112
#
_cell.length_a   1.000
_cell.length_b   1.000
_cell.length_c   1.000
_cell.angle_alpha   90.00
_cell.angle_beta   90.00
_cell.angle_gamma   90.00
#
_symmetry.space_group_name_H-M   'P 1'
#
loop_
_entity.id
_entity.type
_entity.pdbx_description
1 polymer ?
#
loop_
_entity_poly.entity_id
_entity_poly.type
_entity_poly.pdbx_seq_one_letter_code
_entity_poly.pdbx_strand_id
1 'polypeptide(L)'
;YATNDKNLVIQYFKDDATAFNNQKKTVIEGKGVLNNRISEHILSNLSQIGIKNHLVKRLNMREQIIKLVEIIPIEFIVRNVASGSITKRLGIEDGTVLKEPLIEYCLKDDKLGDPLIAEEHILAFDWASKKEIEKVKKMILRINDFMIGMFRGVGIKLIDFKLEFGRVKINGKDEVILADEISPDTCRLWDSIT
;
A
#
# COMPACT_ATOMS: atom_id res chain seq x y z
N TYR A 1 -1.17 18.70 -2.67
CA TYR A 1 -0.91 20.16 -2.78
C TYR A 1 0.46 20.48 -2.19
N ALA A 2 1.14 21.51 -2.73
CA ALA A 2 2.43 21.99 -2.19
C ALA A 2 2.23 22.67 -0.82
N THR A 3 3.29 22.63 0.00
CA THR A 3 3.40 23.40 1.24
C THR A 3 4.54 24.42 1.13
N ASN A 4 4.73 25.24 2.17
CA ASN A 4 5.89 26.14 2.24
C ASN A 4 7.22 25.38 2.47
N ASP A 5 7.16 24.14 2.95
CA ASP A 5 8.31 23.24 3.05
C ASP A 5 8.34 22.34 1.81
N LYS A 6 9.40 22.48 1.00
CA LYS A 6 9.58 21.69 -0.23
C LYS A 6 9.68 20.17 -0.01
N ASN A 7 9.90 19.73 1.23
CA ASN A 7 9.98 18.31 1.59
C ASN A 7 8.62 17.73 2.04
N LEU A 8 7.60 18.58 2.13
CA LEU A 8 6.28 18.20 2.61
C LEU A 8 5.20 18.55 1.57
N VAL A 9 4.20 17.70 1.49
CA VAL A 9 3.01 17.92 0.65
C VAL A 9 1.74 17.60 1.44
N ILE A 10 0.62 18.16 1.00
CA ILE A 10 -0.70 17.83 1.51
C ILE A 10 -1.33 16.82 0.58
N GLN A 11 -1.66 15.66 1.10
CA GLN A 11 -2.47 14.62 0.45
C GLN A 11 -3.93 14.88 0.78
N TYR A 12 -4.78 14.90 -0.25
CA TYR A 12 -6.23 15.07 -0.12
C TYR A 12 -6.95 13.79 -0.52
N PHE A 13 -7.82 13.27 0.33
CA PHE A 13 -8.60 12.06 0.12
C PHE A 13 -9.95 12.39 -0.49
N LYS A 14 -10.19 11.89 -1.69
CA LYS A 14 -11.42 12.10 -2.46
C LYS A 14 -12.45 11.02 -2.18
N ASP A 15 -13.71 11.34 -2.49
CA ASP A 15 -14.82 10.37 -2.45
C ASP A 15 -14.93 9.57 -3.76
N ASP A 16 -14.09 9.89 -4.75
CA ASP A 16 -14.05 9.16 -6.02
C ASP A 16 -13.67 7.71 -5.78
N ALA A 17 -14.46 6.79 -6.31
CA ALA A 17 -14.16 5.37 -6.37
C ALA A 17 -14.04 4.93 -7.83
N THR A 18 -12.96 4.25 -8.15
CA THR A 18 -12.70 3.72 -9.48
C THR A 18 -12.53 2.21 -9.43
N ALA A 19 -13.01 1.52 -10.46
CA ALA A 19 -12.84 0.09 -10.60
C ALA A 19 -12.54 -0.27 -12.07
N PHE A 20 -11.95 -1.45 -12.28
CA PHE A 20 -11.62 -1.98 -13.61
C PHE A 20 -10.78 -1.01 -14.45
N ASN A 21 -9.63 -0.59 -13.96
CA ASN A 21 -8.72 0.35 -14.64
C ASN A 21 -9.45 1.64 -15.07
N ASN A 22 -10.12 2.30 -14.15
CA ASN A 22 -10.90 3.52 -14.38
C ASN A 22 -12.11 3.41 -15.33
N GLN A 23 -12.54 2.20 -15.72
CA GLN A 23 -13.71 2.01 -16.57
C GLN A 23 -15.03 2.26 -15.84
N LYS A 24 -15.06 2.03 -14.53
CA LYS A 24 -16.19 2.39 -13.67
C LYS A 24 -15.78 3.47 -12.70
N LYS A 25 -16.52 4.55 -12.65
CA LYS A 25 -16.34 5.68 -11.73
C LYS A 25 -17.64 5.95 -10.99
N THR A 26 -17.54 6.11 -9.69
CA THR A 26 -18.65 6.53 -8.85
C THR A 26 -18.12 7.41 -7.72
N VAL A 27 -19.00 8.12 -7.05
CA VAL A 27 -18.68 8.88 -5.85
C VAL A 27 -19.33 8.17 -4.67
N ILE A 28 -18.55 7.84 -3.65
CA ILE A 28 -19.05 7.26 -2.40
C ILE A 28 -18.87 8.32 -1.33
N GLU A 29 -19.98 8.96 -0.96
CA GLU A 29 -19.95 10.05 0.02
C GLU A 29 -19.33 9.61 1.34
N GLY A 30 -18.37 10.40 1.84
CA GLY A 30 -17.65 10.12 3.07
C GLY A 30 -16.47 9.13 2.95
N LYS A 31 -16.28 8.48 1.79
CA LYS A 31 -15.18 7.52 1.58
C LYS A 31 -13.81 8.15 1.89
N GLY A 32 -13.55 9.34 1.36
CA GLY A 32 -12.29 10.05 1.59
C GLY A 32 -12.03 10.39 3.05
N VAL A 33 -13.10 10.71 3.80
CA VAL A 33 -13.00 10.96 5.26
C VAL A 33 -12.60 9.69 6.00
N LEU A 34 -13.22 8.56 5.68
CA LEU A 34 -12.91 7.26 6.29
C LEU A 34 -11.50 6.81 5.92
N ASN A 35 -11.14 6.85 4.65
CA ASN A 35 -9.80 6.46 4.18
C ASN A 35 -8.71 7.31 4.82
N ASN A 36 -8.88 8.62 4.93
CA ASN A 36 -7.94 9.50 5.61
C ASN A 36 -7.73 9.08 7.08
N ARG A 37 -8.81 8.78 7.82
CA ARG A 37 -8.73 8.38 9.23
C ARG A 37 -8.12 6.99 9.42
N ILE A 38 -8.50 6.04 8.56
CA ILE A 38 -7.99 4.66 8.62
C ILE A 38 -6.51 4.66 8.25
N SER A 39 -6.12 5.35 7.18
CA SER A 39 -4.72 5.45 6.76
C SER A 39 -3.85 6.11 7.84
N GLU A 40 -4.30 7.22 8.43
CA GLU A 40 -3.59 7.86 9.54
C GLU A 40 -3.42 6.91 10.73
N HIS A 41 -4.47 6.19 11.12
CA HIS A 41 -4.44 5.24 12.22
C HIS A 41 -3.42 4.12 11.95
N ILE A 42 -3.47 3.49 10.78
CA ILE A 42 -2.56 2.39 10.42
C ILE A 42 -1.12 2.89 10.36
N LEU A 43 -0.84 3.98 9.63
CA LEU A 43 0.52 4.51 9.46
C LEU A 43 1.13 4.98 10.79
N SER A 44 0.32 5.57 11.68
CA SER A 44 0.76 5.98 13.02
C SER A 44 1.16 4.78 13.88
N ASN A 45 0.36 3.72 13.88
CA ASN A 45 0.68 2.50 14.63
C ASN A 45 1.89 1.77 14.03
N LEU A 46 2.01 1.73 12.71
CA LEU A 46 3.21 1.18 12.04
C LEU A 46 4.48 1.95 12.44
N SER A 47 4.38 3.28 12.60
CA SER A 47 5.50 4.08 13.13
C SER A 47 5.92 3.65 14.53
N GLN A 48 4.96 3.34 15.41
CA GLN A 48 5.25 2.90 16.80
C GLN A 48 6.01 1.58 16.83
N ILE A 49 5.79 0.69 15.88
CA ILE A 49 6.54 -0.58 15.76
C ILE A 49 7.82 -0.43 14.91
N GLY A 50 8.23 0.81 14.58
CA GLY A 50 9.48 1.11 13.89
C GLY A 50 9.43 0.99 12.37
N ILE A 51 8.25 0.94 11.75
CA ILE A 51 8.09 1.04 10.29
C ILE A 51 8.05 2.51 9.91
N LYS A 52 9.15 3.01 9.34
CA LYS A 52 9.20 4.39 8.84
C LYS A 52 8.25 4.57 7.67
N ASN A 53 7.46 5.64 7.71
CA ASN A 53 6.54 5.98 6.63
C ASN A 53 6.50 7.49 6.38
N HIS A 54 5.75 7.87 5.36
CA HIS A 54 5.67 9.25 4.90
C HIS A 54 4.72 10.13 5.72
N LEU A 55 3.85 9.57 6.55
CA LEU A 55 2.90 10.34 7.34
C LEU A 55 3.64 11.27 8.31
N VAL A 56 3.24 12.55 8.33
CA VAL A 56 3.66 13.53 9.33
C VAL A 56 2.54 13.75 10.33
N LYS A 57 1.36 14.15 9.85
CA LYS A 57 0.15 14.32 10.67
C LYS A 57 -1.09 14.49 9.82
N ARG A 58 -2.24 14.13 10.37
CA ARG A 58 -3.54 14.49 9.81
C ARG A 58 -3.85 15.96 10.10
N LEU A 59 -4.32 16.72 9.10
CA LEU A 59 -4.71 18.11 9.23
C LEU A 59 -6.18 18.29 9.58
N ASN A 60 -7.03 17.57 8.87
CA ASN A 60 -8.47 17.64 9.01
C ASN A 60 -9.14 16.32 8.58
N MET A 61 -10.43 16.36 8.27
CA MET A 61 -11.18 15.16 7.89
C MET A 61 -10.72 14.52 6.57
N ARG A 62 -10.09 15.28 5.67
CA ARG A 62 -9.73 14.82 4.31
C ARG A 62 -8.27 15.01 3.95
N GLU A 63 -7.47 15.61 4.83
CA GLU A 63 -6.10 16.01 4.48
C GLU A 63 -5.09 15.52 5.49
N GLN A 64 -3.92 15.12 4.97
CA GLN A 64 -2.73 14.77 5.73
C GLN A 64 -1.53 15.54 5.21
N ILE A 65 -0.62 15.94 6.08
CA ILE A 65 0.74 16.31 5.70
C ILE A 65 1.56 15.03 5.65
N ILE A 66 2.23 14.84 4.52
CA ILE A 66 3.12 13.72 4.28
C ILE A 66 4.48 14.24 3.79
N LYS A 67 5.53 13.46 3.99
CA LYS A 67 6.83 13.72 3.38
C LYS A 67 6.72 13.53 1.87
N LEU A 68 7.28 14.45 1.10
CA LEU A 68 7.48 14.24 -0.33
C LEU A 68 8.57 13.18 -0.51
N VAL A 69 8.22 12.08 -1.17
CA VAL A 69 9.12 10.97 -1.45
C VAL A 69 9.22 10.75 -2.97
N GLU A 70 10.35 10.25 -3.42
CA GLU A 70 10.50 9.72 -4.76
C GLU A 70 9.94 8.30 -4.78
N ILE A 71 8.75 8.11 -5.35
CA ILE A 71 8.10 6.80 -5.40
C ILE A 71 8.94 5.82 -6.23
N ILE A 72 9.22 4.65 -5.67
CA ILE A 72 9.73 3.51 -6.42
C ILE A 72 8.59 3.04 -7.34
N PRO A 73 8.79 2.94 -8.65
CA PRO A 73 7.69 2.67 -9.61
C PRO A 73 7.23 1.21 -9.56
N ILE A 74 7.00 0.69 -8.37
CA ILE A 74 6.60 -0.69 -8.10
C ILE A 74 5.49 -0.68 -7.07
N GLU A 75 4.40 -1.36 -7.38
CA GLU A 75 3.37 -1.74 -6.44
C GLU A 75 3.68 -3.14 -5.89
N PHE A 76 3.63 -3.28 -4.57
CA PHE A 76 3.84 -4.55 -3.87
C PHE A 76 2.50 -5.08 -3.42
N ILE A 77 2.06 -6.20 -3.98
CA ILE A 77 0.81 -6.86 -3.58
C ILE A 77 1.16 -7.99 -2.62
N VAL A 78 0.61 -7.92 -1.41
CA VAL A 78 0.82 -8.94 -0.36
C VAL A 78 -0.44 -9.77 -0.23
N ARG A 79 -0.32 -11.09 -0.43
CA ARG A 79 -1.48 -11.99 -0.38
C ARG A 79 -1.33 -13.02 0.73
N ASN A 80 -2.34 -13.11 1.56
CA ASN A 80 -2.51 -14.15 2.59
C ASN A 80 -3.47 -15.25 2.13
N VAL A 81 -4.37 -14.88 1.22
CA VAL A 81 -5.38 -15.76 0.64
C VAL A 81 -5.42 -15.51 -0.86
N ALA A 82 -5.54 -16.56 -1.66
CA ALA A 82 -5.70 -16.43 -3.10
C ALA A 82 -7.10 -15.85 -3.42
N SER A 83 -7.12 -14.64 -3.99
CA SER A 83 -8.35 -13.99 -4.45
C SER A 83 -8.06 -13.00 -5.58
N GLY A 84 -9.07 -12.70 -6.39
CA GLY A 84 -8.98 -11.74 -7.48
C GLY A 84 -8.13 -12.21 -8.66
N SER A 85 -7.14 -11.41 -9.09
CA SER A 85 -6.37 -11.69 -10.32
C SER A 85 -5.56 -13.00 -10.26
N ILE A 86 -5.06 -13.38 -9.10
CA ILE A 86 -4.24 -14.60 -8.93
C ILE A 86 -5.05 -15.87 -9.21
N THR A 87 -6.32 -15.91 -8.83
CA THR A 87 -7.18 -17.09 -9.03
C THR A 87 -7.39 -17.35 -10.51
N LYS A 88 -7.65 -16.30 -11.28
CA LYS A 88 -7.81 -16.37 -12.74
C LYS A 88 -6.50 -16.72 -13.46
N ARG A 89 -5.40 -16.15 -12.99
CA ARG A 89 -4.08 -16.30 -13.63
C ARG A 89 -3.48 -17.68 -13.42
N LEU A 90 -3.69 -18.28 -12.24
CA LEU A 90 -3.09 -19.57 -11.86
C LEU A 90 -4.10 -20.71 -11.75
N GLY A 91 -5.39 -20.47 -11.99
CA GLY A 91 -6.44 -21.48 -11.87
C GLY A 91 -6.63 -22.00 -10.43
N ILE A 92 -6.32 -21.17 -9.43
CA ILE A 92 -6.45 -21.51 -8.01
C ILE A 92 -7.85 -21.14 -7.55
N GLU A 93 -8.43 -21.97 -6.69
CA GLU A 93 -9.75 -21.72 -6.08
C GLU A 93 -9.72 -20.45 -5.23
N ASP A 94 -10.73 -19.59 -5.39
CA ASP A 94 -10.88 -18.36 -4.60
C ASP A 94 -11.10 -18.72 -3.12
N GLY A 95 -10.38 -18.03 -2.25
CA GLY A 95 -10.40 -18.34 -0.81
C GLY A 95 -9.33 -19.33 -0.33
N THR A 96 -8.52 -19.89 -1.24
CA THR A 96 -7.40 -20.76 -0.85
C THR A 96 -6.41 -20.01 0.04
N VAL A 97 -6.22 -20.47 1.28
CA VAL A 97 -5.26 -19.88 2.22
C VAL A 97 -3.86 -20.27 1.80
N LEU A 98 -2.98 -19.28 1.69
CA LEU A 98 -1.58 -19.50 1.33
C LEU A 98 -0.80 -19.95 2.58
N LYS A 99 0.18 -20.85 2.39
CA LYS A 99 1.03 -21.33 3.48
C LYS A 99 1.90 -20.22 4.08
N GLU A 100 2.35 -19.32 3.22
CA GLU A 100 3.15 -18.15 3.55
C GLU A 100 2.63 -16.94 2.77
N PRO A 101 2.81 -15.71 3.26
CA PRO A 101 2.44 -14.52 2.51
C PRO A 101 3.17 -14.48 1.18
N LEU A 102 2.43 -14.32 0.08
CA LEU A 102 2.98 -14.14 -1.25
C LEU A 102 3.16 -12.65 -1.52
N ILE A 103 4.35 -12.25 -1.97
CA ILE A 103 4.64 -10.89 -2.41
C ILE A 103 4.75 -10.90 -3.93
N GLU A 104 3.87 -10.18 -4.60
CA GLU A 104 3.92 -9.94 -6.05
C GLU A 104 4.31 -8.49 -6.32
N TYR A 105 4.91 -8.27 -7.49
CA TYR A 105 5.34 -6.95 -7.95
C TYR A 105 4.55 -6.57 -9.19
N CYS A 106 4.04 -5.35 -9.23
CA CYS A 106 3.50 -4.74 -10.44
C CYS A 106 4.28 -3.47 -10.77
N LEU A 107 4.54 -3.24 -12.06
CA LEU A 107 5.05 -1.96 -12.49
C LEU A 107 3.94 -0.92 -12.34
N LYS A 108 4.23 0.19 -11.65
CA LYS A 108 3.27 1.29 -11.47
C LYS A 108 3.22 2.13 -12.73
N ASP A 109 2.39 1.71 -13.67
CA ASP A 109 2.14 2.43 -14.92
C ASP A 109 0.69 2.20 -15.39
N ASP A 110 -0.19 3.15 -15.05
CA ASP A 110 -1.62 3.12 -15.41
C ASP A 110 -1.86 2.89 -16.91
N LYS A 111 -0.96 3.40 -17.78
CA LYS A 111 -1.11 3.25 -19.24
C LYS A 111 -0.87 1.81 -19.69
N LEU A 112 -0.03 1.08 -18.97
CA LEU A 112 0.23 -0.32 -19.21
C LEU A 112 -0.70 -1.24 -18.42
N GLY A 113 -1.55 -0.69 -17.53
CA GLY A 113 -2.47 -1.44 -16.68
C GLY A 113 -1.76 -2.17 -15.53
N ASP A 114 -0.71 -1.58 -14.98
CA ASP A 114 0.06 -2.07 -13.85
C ASP A 114 0.46 -3.55 -13.99
N PRO A 115 1.25 -3.89 -15.02
CA PRO A 115 1.55 -5.27 -15.35
C PRO A 115 2.37 -5.95 -14.25
N LEU A 116 2.08 -7.24 -14.01
CA LEU A 116 2.88 -8.08 -13.13
C LEU A 116 4.29 -8.23 -13.68
N ILE A 117 5.29 -8.05 -12.81
CA ILE A 117 6.71 -8.15 -13.14
C ILE A 117 7.43 -9.10 -12.18
N ALA A 118 8.58 -9.61 -12.60
CA ALA A 118 9.49 -10.36 -11.75
C ALA A 118 10.52 -9.43 -11.08
N GLU A 119 11.16 -9.89 -10.02
CA GLU A 119 12.25 -9.15 -9.34
C GLU A 119 13.42 -8.87 -10.30
N GLU A 120 13.66 -9.78 -11.24
CA GLU A 120 14.68 -9.65 -12.28
C GLU A 120 14.42 -8.45 -13.19
N HIS A 121 13.16 -8.14 -13.51
CA HIS A 121 12.81 -6.94 -14.27
C HIS A 121 13.17 -5.68 -13.48
N ILE A 122 12.90 -5.66 -12.16
CA ILE A 122 13.20 -4.52 -11.28
C ILE A 122 14.69 -4.22 -11.31
N LEU A 123 15.51 -5.26 -11.23
CA LEU A 123 16.98 -5.14 -11.23
C LEU A 123 17.53 -4.79 -12.62
N ALA A 124 16.99 -5.40 -13.67
CA ALA A 124 17.46 -5.19 -15.04
C ALA A 124 17.20 -3.76 -15.56
N PHE A 125 16.15 -3.12 -15.08
CA PHE A 125 15.77 -1.75 -15.45
C PHE A 125 16.13 -0.70 -14.40
N ASP A 126 16.91 -1.07 -13.35
CA ASP A 126 17.35 -0.17 -12.27
C ASP A 126 16.20 0.59 -11.58
N TRP A 127 14.99 0.02 -11.53
CA TRP A 127 13.87 0.63 -10.81
C TRP A 127 14.08 0.62 -9.30
N ALA A 128 14.72 -0.42 -8.79
CA ALA A 128 15.24 -0.49 -7.42
C ALA A 128 16.46 -1.40 -7.33
N SER A 129 17.35 -1.10 -6.39
CA SER A 129 18.50 -1.95 -6.10
C SER A 129 18.08 -3.20 -5.30
N LYS A 130 18.87 -4.28 -5.41
CA LYS A 130 18.67 -5.49 -4.62
C LYS A 130 18.56 -5.22 -3.12
N LYS A 131 19.40 -4.29 -2.60
CA LYS A 131 19.37 -3.89 -1.19
C LYS A 131 18.06 -3.22 -0.78
N GLU A 132 17.50 -2.38 -1.66
CA GLU A 132 16.19 -1.75 -1.42
C GLU A 132 15.08 -2.80 -1.41
N ILE A 133 15.06 -3.73 -2.39
CA ILE A 133 14.07 -4.81 -2.45
C ILE A 133 14.13 -5.68 -1.19
N GLU A 134 15.31 -6.10 -0.75
CA GLU A 134 15.47 -6.89 0.47
C GLU A 134 14.99 -6.13 1.71
N LYS A 135 15.28 -4.83 1.79
CA LYS A 135 14.77 -3.97 2.88
C LYS A 135 13.25 -3.88 2.85
N VAL A 136 12.67 -3.64 1.68
CA VAL A 136 11.23 -3.53 1.48
C VAL A 136 10.52 -4.84 1.83
N LYS A 137 11.01 -6.00 1.37
CA LYS A 137 10.46 -7.32 1.73
C LYS A 137 10.38 -7.52 3.25
N LYS A 138 11.44 -7.16 3.99
CA LYS A 138 11.45 -7.24 5.46
C LYS A 138 10.42 -6.32 6.11
N MET A 139 10.22 -5.12 5.55
CA MET A 139 9.17 -4.22 6.04
C MET A 139 7.78 -4.77 5.74
N ILE A 140 7.56 -5.28 4.52
CA ILE A 140 6.28 -5.86 4.08
C ILE A 140 5.82 -6.97 5.03
N LEU A 141 6.69 -7.93 5.37
CA LEU A 141 6.32 -9.03 6.25
C LEU A 141 5.89 -8.52 7.63
N ARG A 142 6.62 -7.57 8.21
CA ARG A 142 6.25 -6.95 9.49
C ARG A 142 4.95 -6.15 9.42
N ILE A 143 4.71 -5.44 8.30
CA ILE A 143 3.45 -4.73 8.06
C ILE A 143 2.31 -5.74 7.96
N ASN A 144 2.51 -6.84 7.22
CA ASN A 144 1.51 -7.89 7.07
C ASN A 144 1.10 -8.49 8.42
N ASP A 145 2.07 -8.89 9.25
CA ASP A 145 1.80 -9.45 10.58
C ASP A 145 1.00 -8.48 11.46
N PHE A 146 1.41 -7.21 11.47
CA PHE A 146 0.70 -6.16 12.20
C PHE A 146 -0.74 -6.01 11.70
N MET A 147 -0.94 -5.91 10.39
CA MET A 147 -2.26 -5.68 9.80
C MET A 147 -3.19 -6.89 9.99
N ILE A 148 -2.67 -8.12 9.87
CA ILE A 148 -3.45 -9.34 10.17
C ILE A 148 -3.95 -9.30 11.61
N GLY A 149 -3.08 -8.98 12.57
CA GLY A 149 -3.44 -8.90 13.99
C GLY A 149 -4.48 -7.81 14.26
N MET A 150 -4.28 -6.63 13.69
CA MET A 150 -5.19 -5.49 13.85
C MET A 150 -6.59 -5.78 13.29
N PHE A 151 -6.69 -6.28 12.07
CA PHE A 151 -7.97 -6.59 11.44
C PHE A 151 -8.66 -7.76 12.11
N ARG A 152 -7.91 -8.80 12.50
CA ARG A 152 -8.46 -9.96 13.23
C ARG A 152 -9.06 -9.55 14.56
N GLY A 153 -8.47 -8.56 15.25
CA GLY A 153 -8.98 -8.03 16.51
C GLY A 153 -10.38 -7.41 16.42
N VAL A 154 -10.82 -7.04 15.21
CA VAL A 154 -12.17 -6.49 14.93
C VAL A 154 -13.03 -7.41 14.06
N GLY A 155 -12.69 -8.70 13.97
CA GLY A 155 -13.49 -9.70 13.23
C GLY A 155 -13.35 -9.61 11.72
N ILE A 156 -12.25 -9.05 11.20
CA ILE A 156 -11.98 -8.90 9.76
C ILE A 156 -10.78 -9.77 9.38
N LYS A 157 -10.89 -10.46 8.24
CA LYS A 157 -9.80 -11.23 7.63
C LYS A 157 -9.14 -10.42 6.53
N LEU A 158 -7.84 -10.17 6.67
CA LEU A 158 -7.03 -9.52 5.64
C LEU A 158 -6.65 -10.54 4.57
N ILE A 159 -7.18 -10.38 3.38
CA ILE A 159 -6.99 -11.29 2.24
C ILE A 159 -5.72 -10.92 1.48
N ASP A 160 -5.69 -9.73 0.95
CA ASP A 160 -4.54 -9.12 0.29
C ASP A 160 -4.58 -7.60 0.41
N PHE A 161 -3.46 -6.96 0.16
CA PHE A 161 -3.35 -5.51 0.14
C PHE A 161 -2.17 -5.05 -0.71
N LYS A 162 -2.23 -3.80 -1.14
CA LYS A 162 -1.20 -3.12 -1.93
C LYS A 162 -0.41 -2.16 -1.06
N LEU A 163 0.91 -2.12 -1.27
CA LEU A 163 1.82 -1.16 -0.67
C LEU A 163 2.69 -0.49 -1.72
N GLU A 164 3.04 0.74 -1.44
CA GLU A 164 4.04 1.49 -2.21
C GLU A 164 5.15 1.99 -1.29
N PHE A 165 6.34 2.17 -1.84
CA PHE A 165 7.50 2.66 -1.11
C PHE A 165 8.16 3.78 -1.87
N GLY A 166 8.83 4.67 -1.15
CA GLY A 166 9.54 5.78 -1.76
C GLY A 166 10.86 6.08 -1.09
N ARG A 167 11.73 6.76 -1.82
CA ARG A 167 13.03 7.24 -1.35
C ARG A 167 12.89 8.63 -0.78
N VAL A 168 13.56 8.87 0.33
CA VAL A 168 13.58 10.17 1.01
C VAL A 168 14.92 10.38 1.69
N LYS A 169 15.38 11.62 1.78
CA LYS A 169 16.56 11.97 2.59
C LYS A 169 16.15 12.27 4.02
N ILE A 170 16.64 11.47 4.97
CA ILE A 170 16.47 11.68 6.41
C ILE A 170 17.86 11.90 7.02
N ASN A 171 18.07 13.07 7.61
CA ASN A 171 19.37 13.44 8.19
C ASN A 171 20.56 13.23 7.21
N GLY A 172 20.37 13.58 5.95
CA GLY A 172 21.38 13.49 4.89
C GLY A 172 21.62 12.07 4.35
N LYS A 173 20.88 11.06 4.82
CA LYS A 173 20.98 9.66 4.34
C LYS A 173 19.75 9.32 3.50
N ASP A 174 20.00 8.60 2.41
CA ASP A 174 18.92 8.06 1.59
C ASP A 174 18.26 6.89 2.31
N GLU A 175 16.94 6.97 2.46
CA GLU A 175 16.14 5.94 3.10
C GLU A 175 14.95 5.56 2.23
N VAL A 176 14.63 4.27 2.20
CA VAL A 176 13.35 3.76 1.67
C VAL A 176 12.37 3.65 2.82
N ILE A 177 11.20 4.25 2.65
CA ILE A 177 10.10 4.27 3.63
C ILE A 177 8.80 3.88 2.96
N LEU A 178 7.83 3.44 3.77
CA LEU A 178 6.47 3.18 3.33
C LEU A 178 5.80 4.49 2.90
N ALA A 179 5.14 4.46 1.76
CA ALA A 179 4.42 5.59 1.17
C ALA A 179 3.01 5.19 0.79
N ASP A 180 2.29 6.11 0.14
CA ASP A 180 0.90 5.98 -0.24
C ASP A 180 -0.04 5.69 0.96
N GLU A 181 -1.32 5.48 0.70
CA GLU A 181 -2.29 5.15 1.73
C GLU A 181 -2.33 3.65 2.05
N ILE A 182 -2.73 3.31 3.26
CA ILE A 182 -3.25 2.00 3.61
C ILE A 182 -4.68 2.20 4.08
N SER A 183 -5.64 1.78 3.26
CA SER A 183 -7.06 1.98 3.50
C SER A 183 -7.87 0.84 2.88
N PRO A 184 -9.19 0.79 3.05
CA PRO A 184 -10.02 -0.18 2.35
C PRO A 184 -9.89 -0.15 0.82
N ASP A 185 -9.45 0.96 0.23
CA ASP A 185 -9.22 1.05 -1.23
C ASP A 185 -7.98 0.25 -1.67
N THR A 186 -7.02 0.03 -0.76
CA THR A 186 -5.79 -0.73 -1.04
C THR A 186 -5.80 -2.13 -0.43
N CYS A 187 -6.90 -2.52 0.26
CA CYS A 187 -7.03 -3.80 0.94
C CYS A 187 -8.24 -4.58 0.45
N ARG A 188 -8.12 -5.90 0.38
CA ARG A 188 -9.27 -6.81 0.30
C ARG A 188 -9.52 -7.39 1.69
N LEU A 189 -10.70 -7.11 2.20
CA LEU A 189 -11.11 -7.44 3.55
C LEU A 189 -12.38 -8.30 3.51
N TRP A 190 -12.36 -9.42 4.23
CA TRP A 190 -13.54 -10.28 4.38
C TRP A 190 -13.99 -10.28 5.83
N ASP A 191 -15.28 -10.48 6.06
CA ASP A 191 -15.78 -10.81 7.37
C ASP A 191 -15.20 -12.16 7.81
N SER A 192 -14.75 -12.28 9.06
CA SER A 192 -14.17 -13.53 9.57
C SER A 192 -15.22 -14.53 10.05
N ILE A 193 -16.51 -14.14 10.11
CA ILE A 193 -17.63 -14.94 10.62
C ILE A 193 -18.42 -15.57 9.47
N THR A 194 -18.42 -14.96 8.30
CA THR A 194 -19.04 -15.45 7.07
C THR A 194 -17.95 -15.93 6.12
#